data_2469dc291308de2e1110ba1e7d315043
#
_entry.id   2469dc291308de2e1110ba1e7d315043
#
_cell.length_a   1.000
_cell.length_b   1.000
_cell.length_c   1.000
_cell.angle_alpha   90.00
_cell.angle_beta   90.00
_cell.angle_gamma   90.00
#
_symmetry.space_group_name_H-M   'P 1'
#
loop_
_entity.id
_entity.type
_entity.pdbx_description
1 polymer ?
#
loop_
_entity_poly.entity_id
_entity_poly.type
_entity_poly.pdbx_seq_one_letter_code
_entity_poly.pdbx_strand_id
1 'polypeptide(L)'
;MDYCALTVRGPIERFHVLYLDRKNRIISDELLSTGTVDHVPVYPREVIKRALMLNASALILIHNHPSGDPTPSEADLSMTKEIQKGCKYLGLTLHDHIIVGAGTELSLRGLGKL
;
A
#
# COMPACT_ATOMS: atom_id res chain seq x y z
N MET A 1 -5.31 -0.21 13.62
CA MET A 1 -4.54 -0.78 12.49
C MET A 1 -3.57 -1.86 12.94
N ASP A 2 -4.03 -2.71 13.84
CA ASP A 2 -3.18 -3.75 14.40
C ASP A 2 -2.68 -4.74 13.35
N TYR A 3 -3.52 -5.02 12.33
CA TYR A 3 -3.14 -5.93 11.26
C TYR A 3 -1.89 -5.45 10.53
N CYS A 4 -1.84 -4.16 10.16
CA CYS A 4 -0.69 -3.60 9.46
C CYS A 4 0.57 -3.67 10.31
N ALA A 5 0.46 -3.31 11.59
CA ALA A 5 1.60 -3.32 12.50
C ALA A 5 2.16 -4.73 12.68
N LEU A 6 1.27 -5.73 12.78
CA LEU A 6 1.70 -7.11 13.01
C LEU A 6 2.33 -7.74 11.77
N THR A 7 1.81 -7.41 10.56
CA THR A 7 2.25 -8.11 9.35
C THR A 7 3.39 -7.42 8.63
N VAL A 8 3.58 -6.11 8.81
CA VAL A 8 4.49 -5.33 7.99
C VAL A 8 5.65 -4.71 8.77
N ARG A 9 5.52 -4.59 10.09
CA ARG A 9 6.59 -3.99 10.91
C ARG A 9 7.83 -4.87 10.95
N GLY A 10 9.02 -4.25 10.85
CA GLY A 10 10.28 -4.97 10.93
C GLY A 10 11.44 -4.17 10.37
N PRO A 11 12.67 -4.74 10.39
CA PRO A 11 13.89 -4.01 9.98
C PRO A 11 14.08 -3.94 8.45
N ILE A 12 13.33 -4.73 7.69
CA ILE A 12 13.41 -4.72 6.23
C ILE A 12 12.16 -4.03 5.71
N GLU A 13 12.32 -3.15 4.72
CA GLU A 13 11.18 -2.51 4.10
C GLU A 13 10.42 -3.54 3.26
N ARG A 14 9.11 -3.64 3.52
CA ARG A 14 8.20 -4.55 2.81
C ARG A 14 7.01 -3.75 2.30
N PHE A 15 6.54 -4.13 1.12
CA PHE A 15 5.39 -3.50 0.51
C PHE A 15 4.31 -4.56 0.29
N HIS A 16 3.18 -4.38 0.97
CA HIS A 16 2.03 -5.26 0.89
C HIS A 16 0.86 -4.57 0.19
N VAL A 17 0.04 -5.37 -0.47
CA VAL A 17 -1.24 -4.90 -0.98
C VAL A 17 -2.33 -5.80 -0.46
N LEU A 18 -3.36 -5.20 0.13
CA LEU A 18 -4.60 -5.90 0.47
C LEU A 18 -5.57 -5.70 -0.68
N TYR A 19 -6.01 -6.79 -1.28
CA TYR A 19 -7.00 -6.76 -2.35
C TYR A 19 -8.35 -7.12 -1.75
N LEU A 20 -9.36 -6.27 -1.99
CA LEU A 20 -10.66 -6.36 -1.33
C LEU A 20 -11.77 -6.55 -2.34
N ASP A 21 -12.83 -7.25 -1.92
CA ASP A 21 -14.06 -7.38 -2.72
C ASP A 21 -14.98 -6.17 -2.48
N ARG A 22 -16.16 -6.19 -3.09
CA ARG A 22 -17.13 -5.09 -2.98
C ARG A 22 -17.58 -4.82 -1.56
N LYS A 23 -17.53 -5.83 -0.69
CA LYS A 23 -17.94 -5.70 0.70
C LYS A 23 -16.75 -5.41 1.61
N ASN A 24 -15.61 -5.02 1.02
CA ASN A 24 -14.38 -4.72 1.73
C ASN A 24 -13.82 -5.91 2.51
N ARG A 25 -14.11 -7.12 2.05
CA ARG A 25 -13.50 -8.33 2.61
C ARG A 25 -12.19 -8.60 1.88
N ILE A 26 -11.21 -9.09 2.62
CA ILE A 26 -9.88 -9.36 2.04
C ILE A 26 -9.98 -10.59 1.14
N ILE A 27 -9.64 -10.39 -0.14
CA ILE A 27 -9.47 -11.49 -1.10
C ILE A 27 -8.08 -12.07 -0.94
N SER A 28 -7.08 -11.20 -0.85
CA SER A 28 -5.69 -11.61 -0.76
C SER A 28 -4.86 -10.51 -0.10
N ASP A 29 -3.88 -10.92 0.69
CA ASP A 29 -2.84 -10.07 1.26
C ASP A 29 -1.53 -10.49 0.62
N GLU A 30 -0.95 -9.65 -0.23
CA GLU A 30 0.21 -10.05 -1.01
C GLU A 30 1.41 -9.16 -0.74
N LEU A 31 2.54 -9.80 -0.41
CA LEU A 31 3.82 -9.13 -0.35
C LEU A 31 4.32 -8.96 -1.77
N LEU A 32 4.37 -7.71 -2.25
CA LEU A 32 4.80 -7.44 -3.62
C LEU A 32 6.31 -7.37 -3.74
N SER A 33 6.97 -6.75 -2.78
CA SER A 33 8.41 -6.62 -2.82
C SER A 33 8.98 -6.36 -1.46
N THR A 34 10.28 -6.67 -1.34
CA THR A 34 11.09 -6.29 -0.19
C THR A 34 12.25 -5.46 -0.72
N GLY A 35 12.77 -4.58 0.10
CA GLY A 35 13.84 -3.72 -0.32
C GLY A 35 14.78 -3.37 0.79
N THR A 36 15.79 -2.58 0.44
CA THR A 36 16.71 -2.02 1.41
C THR A 36 16.05 -0.84 2.12
N VAL A 37 16.76 -0.24 3.07
CA VAL A 37 16.24 0.81 3.94
C VAL A 37 15.57 1.95 3.17
N ASP A 38 16.07 2.28 1.98
CA ASP A 38 15.64 3.48 1.28
C ASP A 38 14.74 3.23 0.07
N HIS A 39 14.53 1.96 -0.32
CA HIS A 39 13.85 1.73 -1.58
C HIS A 39 13.22 0.35 -1.68
N VAL A 40 11.93 0.34 -2.04
CA VAL A 40 11.20 -0.87 -2.41
C VAL A 40 10.68 -0.66 -3.83
N PRO A 41 11.13 -1.48 -4.81
CA PRO A 41 10.61 -1.32 -6.17
C PRO A 41 9.16 -1.76 -6.25
N VAL A 42 8.29 -0.83 -6.60
CA VAL A 42 6.86 -1.10 -6.78
C VAL A 42 6.44 -0.54 -8.13
N TYR A 43 5.79 -1.39 -8.92
CA TYR A 43 5.34 -1.02 -10.26
C TYR A 43 3.81 -0.91 -10.27
N PRO A 44 3.25 0.30 -10.41
CA PRO A 44 1.80 0.50 -10.41
C PRO A 44 1.06 -0.44 -11.36
N ARG A 45 1.64 -0.68 -12.53
CA ARG A 45 1.04 -1.58 -13.52
C ARG A 45 0.84 -2.99 -12.96
N GLU A 46 1.83 -3.51 -12.21
CA GLU A 46 1.75 -4.85 -11.66
C GLU A 46 0.73 -4.93 -10.52
N VAL A 47 0.65 -3.89 -9.71
CA VAL A 47 -0.35 -3.81 -8.63
C VAL A 47 -1.77 -3.89 -9.22
N ILE A 48 -2.02 -3.10 -10.25
CA ILE A 48 -3.35 -3.02 -10.87
C ILE A 48 -3.68 -4.29 -11.64
N LYS A 49 -2.70 -4.84 -12.36
CA LYS A 49 -2.88 -6.10 -13.09
C LYS A 49 -3.31 -7.21 -12.12
N ARG A 50 -2.67 -7.30 -10.97
CA ARG A 50 -3.02 -8.31 -9.98
C ARG A 50 -4.42 -8.10 -9.43
N ALA A 51 -4.82 -6.86 -9.21
CA ALA A 51 -6.18 -6.53 -8.78
C ALA A 51 -7.22 -7.04 -9.78
N LEU A 52 -6.96 -6.85 -11.07
CA LEU A 52 -7.87 -7.33 -12.12
C LEU A 52 -7.91 -8.85 -12.16
N MET A 53 -6.78 -9.51 -12.01
CA MET A 53 -6.71 -10.98 -11.99
C MET A 53 -7.48 -11.56 -10.82
N LEU A 54 -7.46 -10.89 -9.67
CA LEU A 54 -8.17 -11.32 -8.46
C LEU A 54 -9.64 -10.89 -8.45
N ASN A 55 -10.06 -10.13 -9.45
CA ASN A 55 -11.40 -9.57 -9.48
C ASN A 55 -11.67 -8.68 -8.26
N ALA A 56 -10.67 -7.98 -7.81
CA ALA A 56 -10.78 -7.08 -6.67
C ALA A 56 -11.58 -5.83 -7.05
N SER A 57 -12.24 -5.23 -6.06
CA SER A 57 -12.94 -3.96 -6.23
C SER A 57 -12.18 -2.81 -5.60
N ALA A 58 -11.33 -3.09 -4.63
CA ALA A 58 -10.58 -2.06 -3.91
C ALA A 58 -9.23 -2.59 -3.44
N LEU A 59 -8.34 -1.65 -3.14
CA LEU A 59 -6.98 -1.96 -2.66
C LEU A 59 -6.65 -1.10 -1.44
N ILE A 60 -5.78 -1.63 -0.58
CA ILE A 60 -5.08 -0.86 0.45
C ILE A 60 -3.61 -1.18 0.31
N LEU A 61 -2.78 -0.14 0.21
CA LEU A 61 -1.33 -0.28 0.18
C LEU A 61 -0.78 -0.14 1.59
N ILE A 62 0.17 -0.99 1.95
CA ILE A 62 0.77 -0.96 3.28
C ILE A 62 2.27 -1.17 3.13
N HIS A 63 3.07 -0.26 3.68
CA HIS A 63 4.50 -0.54 3.77
C HIS A 63 5.08 0.06 5.04
N ASN A 64 6.23 -0.45 5.46
CA ASN A 64 6.91 0.02 6.65
C ASN A 64 8.14 0.84 6.28
N HIS A 65 8.43 1.83 7.13
CA HIS A 65 9.70 2.56 7.07
C HIS A 65 10.57 2.06 8.23
N PRO A 66 11.62 1.27 7.96
CA PRO A 66 12.47 0.72 9.03
C PRO A 66 13.14 1.78 9.90
N SER A 67 13.32 3.00 9.39
CA SER A 67 13.84 4.11 10.18
C SER A 67 12.97 4.43 11.38
N GLY A 68 11.69 4.05 11.34
CA GLY A 68 10.73 4.36 12.39
C GLY A 68 9.90 5.59 12.12
N ASP A 69 10.30 6.43 11.17
CA ASP A 69 9.57 7.64 10.79
C ASP A 69 8.62 7.31 9.64
N PRO A 70 7.28 7.38 9.87
CA PRO A 70 6.31 7.01 8.83
C PRO A 70 6.05 8.11 7.80
N THR A 71 6.79 9.22 7.83
CA THR A 71 6.59 10.31 6.88
C THR A 71 6.79 9.79 5.45
N PRO A 72 5.84 10.03 4.53
CA PRO A 72 5.97 9.55 3.17
C PRO A 72 7.07 10.28 2.42
N SER A 73 7.82 9.54 1.59
CA SER A 73 8.79 10.13 0.68
C SER A 73 8.08 10.67 -0.56
N GLU A 74 8.79 11.50 -1.33
CA GLU A 74 8.26 11.97 -2.61
C GLU A 74 7.96 10.78 -3.54
N ALA A 75 8.81 9.77 -3.52
CA ALA A 75 8.59 8.56 -4.31
C ALA A 75 7.33 7.81 -3.86
N ASP A 76 7.07 7.74 -2.55
CA ASP A 76 5.85 7.14 -2.01
C ASP A 76 4.61 7.86 -2.55
N LEU A 77 4.63 9.19 -2.50
CA LEU A 77 3.49 10.00 -2.94
C LEU A 77 3.27 9.86 -4.45
N SER A 78 4.34 9.91 -5.22
CA SER A 78 4.27 9.79 -6.68
C SER A 78 3.72 8.44 -7.12
N MET A 79 4.24 7.37 -6.54
CA MET A 79 3.80 6.00 -6.84
C MET A 79 2.33 5.81 -6.46
N THR A 80 1.92 6.34 -5.31
CA THR A 80 0.55 6.23 -4.84
C THR A 80 -0.41 6.94 -5.80
N LYS A 81 -0.03 8.11 -6.30
CA LYS A 81 -0.85 8.84 -7.27
C LYS A 81 -1.01 8.08 -8.57
N GLU A 82 0.05 7.43 -9.04
CA GLU A 82 -0.04 6.63 -10.26
C GLU A 82 -0.97 5.44 -10.09
N ILE A 83 -0.89 4.76 -8.95
CA ILE A 83 -1.80 3.65 -8.65
C ILE A 83 -3.24 4.15 -8.57
N GLN A 84 -3.46 5.29 -7.91
CA GLN A 84 -4.78 5.86 -7.76
C GLN A 84 -5.41 6.20 -9.12
N LYS A 85 -4.63 6.80 -10.01
CA LYS A 85 -5.11 7.13 -11.36
C LYS A 85 -5.49 5.87 -12.13
N GLY A 86 -4.63 4.86 -12.11
CA GLY A 86 -4.91 3.60 -12.80
C GLY A 86 -6.16 2.91 -12.25
N CYS A 87 -6.31 2.88 -10.94
CA CYS A 87 -7.49 2.33 -10.31
C CYS A 87 -8.75 3.04 -10.77
N LYS A 88 -8.72 4.36 -10.78
CA LYS A 88 -9.87 5.17 -11.17
C LYS A 88 -10.32 4.86 -12.60
N TYR A 89 -9.38 4.70 -13.53
CA TYR A 89 -9.71 4.37 -14.92
C TYR A 89 -10.35 3.00 -15.08
N LEU A 90 -10.05 2.08 -14.17
CA LEU A 90 -10.47 0.69 -14.30
C LEU A 90 -11.59 0.31 -13.32
N GLY A 91 -12.20 1.29 -12.67
CA GLY A 91 -13.30 1.02 -11.75
C GLY A 91 -12.87 0.43 -10.42
N LEU A 92 -11.61 0.56 -10.07
CA LEU A 92 -11.08 0.13 -8.79
C LEU A 92 -10.98 1.32 -7.84
N THR A 93 -11.02 1.07 -6.54
CA THR A 93 -10.86 2.12 -5.53
C THR A 93 -9.58 1.87 -4.73
N LEU A 94 -8.69 2.85 -4.71
CA LEU A 94 -7.58 2.82 -3.76
C LEU A 94 -8.08 3.46 -2.47
N HIS A 95 -8.34 2.63 -1.45
CA HIS A 95 -8.89 3.11 -0.18
C HIS A 95 -7.89 3.92 0.62
N ASP A 96 -6.65 3.43 0.71
CA ASP A 96 -5.64 4.10 1.51
C ASP A 96 -4.25 3.58 1.17
N HIS A 97 -3.26 4.31 1.64
CA HIS A 97 -1.87 3.87 1.69
C HIS A 97 -1.39 4.14 3.11
N ILE A 98 -1.09 3.08 3.83
CA ILE A 98 -0.70 3.14 5.23
C ILE A 98 0.79 2.89 5.35
N ILE A 99 1.49 3.79 6.02
CA ILE A 99 2.93 3.68 6.25
C ILE A 99 3.13 3.40 7.73
N VAL A 100 3.85 2.33 8.04
CA VAL A 100 4.09 1.89 9.41
C VAL A 100 5.49 2.30 9.84
N GLY A 101 5.55 3.03 10.94
CA GLY A 101 6.82 3.41 11.58
C GLY A 101 7.00 2.70 12.91
N ALA A 102 7.89 3.22 13.73
CA ALA A 102 8.13 2.66 15.07
C ALA A 102 7.03 3.11 16.03
N GLY A 103 6.08 2.21 16.32
CA GLY A 103 4.99 2.51 17.23
C GLY A 103 3.94 3.46 16.68
N THR A 104 4.03 3.82 15.39
CA THR A 104 3.07 4.75 14.77
C THR A 104 2.68 4.25 13.40
N GLU A 105 1.51 4.69 12.94
CA GLU A 105 1.01 4.42 11.60
C GLU A 105 0.51 5.73 11.02
N LEU A 106 0.63 5.87 9.70
CA LEU A 106 0.24 7.09 9.02
C LEU A 106 -0.60 6.74 7.80
N SER A 107 -1.78 7.34 7.70
CA SER A 107 -2.70 7.15 6.59
C SER A 107 -2.57 8.33 5.63
N LEU A 108 -2.25 8.05 4.36
CA LEU A 108 -2.19 9.10 3.35
C LEU A 108 -3.55 9.72 3.11
N ARG A 109 -4.63 8.94 3.20
CA ARG A 109 -5.98 9.50 3.09
C ARG A 109 -6.26 10.43 4.26
N GLY A 110 -5.86 10.05 5.47
CA GLY A 110 -6.02 10.88 6.64
C GLY A 110 -5.26 12.20 6.55
N LEU A 111 -4.17 12.24 5.79
CA LEU A 111 -3.39 13.45 5.55
C LEU A 111 -3.91 14.29 4.38
N GLY A 112 -4.94 13.82 3.68
CA GLY A 112 -5.42 14.51 2.50
C GLY A 112 -4.55 14.34 1.26
N LYS A 113 -3.74 13.28 1.22
CA LYS A 113 -2.85 12.99 0.08
C LYS A 113 -3.47 12.01 -0.92
N LEU A 114 -4.64 11.50 -0.63
CA LEU A 114 -5.41 10.64 -1.54
C LEU A 114 -6.72 11.28 -1.91
#